data_caf4250b9936e213292d8a01e063a952
#
_entry.id   caf4250b9936e213292d8a01e063a952
#
_cell.length_a   1.000
_cell.length_b   1.000
_cell.length_c   1.000
_cell.angle_alpha   90.00
_cell.angle_beta   90.00
_cell.angle_gamma   90.00
#
_symmetry.space_group_name_H-M   'P 1'
#
loop_
_entity.id
_entity.type
_entity.pdbx_description
1 polymer ?
#
loop_
_entity_poly.entity_id
_entity_poly.type
_entity_poly.pdbx_seq_one_letter_code
_entity_poly.pdbx_strand_id
1 'polypeptide(L)'
;LHSLRRRQRQMCIRDRWEMAFDIQYVLWSAYKSLHVDITDPTTGASVYDLPTSIKNYKNTVATRIGVQYHACKFVTARLGMYVDESPVRSDFLNPETPSMTKVSYTAGVTINPCKNVSIDLAYGYITSADPERTGSCDYYNSLTYKAVYAQTYGQLIAGGMAPEQAKIQAHTTANDKAIQPFSGNYSLSAHTFAIGVNLKF
;
A
#
# COMPACT_ATOMS: atom_id res chain seq x y z
N LEU A 1 -10.47 6.59 12.80
CA LEU A 1 -10.16 5.21 12.40
C LEU A 1 -10.52 4.28 13.55
N HIS A 2 -11.73 3.72 13.54
CA HIS A 2 -12.12 2.70 14.51
C HIS A 2 -11.52 1.36 14.06
N SER A 3 -10.51 0.90 14.78
CA SER A 3 -10.02 -0.48 14.66
C SER A 3 -11.08 -1.42 15.23
N LEU A 4 -11.74 -2.18 14.37
CA LEU A 4 -12.59 -3.26 14.79
C LEU A 4 -11.74 -4.29 15.55
N ARG A 5 -12.11 -4.60 16.80
CA ARG A 5 -11.41 -5.51 17.70
C ARG A 5 -11.13 -6.83 17.00
N ARG A 6 -9.86 -7.16 16.91
CA ARG A 6 -9.34 -8.46 16.52
C ARG A 6 -9.93 -9.55 17.42
N ARG A 7 -10.77 -10.42 16.90
CA ARG A 7 -11.14 -11.66 17.59
C ARG A 7 -10.21 -12.75 17.10
N GLN A 8 -9.16 -12.98 17.85
CA GLN A 8 -8.28 -14.11 17.64
C GLN A 8 -8.93 -15.34 18.31
N ARG A 9 -9.27 -16.36 17.53
CA ARG A 9 -9.67 -17.67 18.07
C ARG A 9 -8.45 -18.57 18.06
N GLN A 10 -7.96 -18.87 19.25
CA GLN A 10 -6.91 -19.85 19.47
C GLN A 10 -7.57 -21.18 19.85
N MET A 11 -7.23 -22.24 19.15
CA MET A 11 -7.75 -23.60 19.41
C MET A 11 -6.56 -24.51 19.74
N CYS A 12 -6.46 -24.92 21.01
CA CYS A 12 -5.46 -25.89 21.45
C CYS A 12 -5.96 -27.30 21.19
N ILE A 13 -5.24 -28.06 20.38
CA ILE A 13 -5.52 -29.47 20.12
C ILE A 13 -4.38 -30.30 20.73
N ARG A 14 -4.60 -30.92 21.89
CA ARG A 14 -3.59 -31.64 22.66
C ARG A 14 -2.28 -30.86 22.82
N ASP A 15 -1.68 -30.86 23.93
CA ASP A 15 -0.54 -30.07 24.45
C ASP A 15 0.64 -29.75 23.49
N ARG A 16 0.59 -30.14 22.22
CA ARG A 16 1.65 -29.97 21.23
C ARG A 16 1.27 -29.11 20.01
N TRP A 17 -0.02 -28.93 19.73
CA TRP A 17 -0.50 -28.20 18.56
C TRP A 17 -1.31 -26.98 18.98
N GLU A 18 -0.98 -25.85 18.39
CA GLU A 18 -1.77 -24.63 18.50
C GLU A 18 -2.11 -24.14 17.10
N MET A 19 -3.35 -23.70 16.92
CA MET A 19 -3.84 -23.13 15.67
C MET A 19 -4.41 -21.74 15.93
N ALA A 20 -4.11 -20.81 15.06
CA ALA A 20 -4.66 -19.46 15.09
C ALA A 20 -5.30 -19.14 13.73
N PHE A 21 -6.45 -18.50 13.79
CA PHE A 21 -7.17 -18.01 12.63
C PHE A 21 -7.65 -16.59 12.88
N ASP A 22 -7.43 -15.71 11.89
CA ASP A 22 -7.82 -14.30 11.97
C ASP A 22 -8.44 -13.87 10.65
N ILE A 23 -9.58 -13.17 10.72
CA ILE A 23 -10.22 -12.50 9.59
C ILE A 23 -10.35 -11.02 9.94
N GLN A 24 -9.89 -10.17 9.04
CA GLN A 24 -10.01 -8.74 9.14
C GLN A 24 -10.77 -8.19 7.92
N TYR A 25 -11.88 -7.52 8.18
CA TYR A 25 -12.61 -6.77 7.16
C TYR A 25 -12.25 -5.29 7.26
N VAL A 26 -11.85 -4.68 6.15
CA VAL A 26 -11.41 -3.29 6.11
C VAL A 26 -12.29 -2.49 5.16
N LEU A 27 -12.89 -1.42 5.69
CA LEU A 27 -13.80 -0.52 4.98
C LEU A 27 -13.01 0.53 4.17
N TRP A 28 -12.26 0.10 3.17
CA TRP A 28 -11.50 0.99 2.29
C TRP A 28 -12.38 1.90 1.42
N SER A 29 -13.66 1.57 1.23
CA SER A 29 -14.61 2.40 0.48
C SER A 29 -14.83 3.79 1.10
N ALA A 30 -14.43 3.99 2.36
CA ALA A 30 -14.41 5.30 2.99
C ALA A 30 -13.31 6.22 2.41
N TYR A 31 -12.25 5.64 1.83
CA TYR A 31 -11.15 6.39 1.21
C TYR A 31 -11.44 6.62 -0.27
N LYS A 32 -12.07 7.75 -0.58
CA LYS A 32 -12.54 8.09 -1.94
C LYS A 32 -11.50 8.87 -2.74
N SER A 33 -10.83 9.80 -2.10
CA SER A 33 -9.88 10.70 -2.77
C SER A 33 -8.81 11.20 -1.80
N LEU A 34 -7.67 11.58 -2.38
CA LEU A 34 -6.60 12.32 -1.70
C LEU A 34 -6.49 13.69 -2.34
N HIS A 35 -6.66 14.72 -1.54
CA HIS A 35 -6.41 16.11 -1.91
C HIS A 35 -5.23 16.62 -1.07
N VAL A 36 -4.30 17.30 -1.70
CA VAL A 36 -3.14 17.89 -1.04
C VAL A 36 -3.08 19.36 -1.40
N ASP A 37 -3.27 20.20 -0.41
CA ASP A 37 -3.12 21.65 -0.52
C ASP A 37 -1.90 22.10 0.30
N ILE A 38 -0.98 22.79 -0.35
CA ILE A 38 0.23 23.31 0.28
C ILE A 38 0.03 24.79 0.50
N THR A 39 -0.09 25.19 1.77
CA THR A 39 -0.31 26.58 2.17
C THR A 39 0.97 27.21 2.71
N ASP A 40 1.15 28.48 2.45
CA ASP A 40 2.20 29.29 3.07
C ASP A 40 1.88 29.48 4.57
N PRO A 41 2.78 29.04 5.48
CA PRO A 41 2.54 29.13 6.92
C PRO A 41 2.45 30.58 7.43
N THR A 42 2.93 31.57 6.66
CA THR A 42 2.95 32.98 7.05
C THR A 42 1.67 33.70 6.63
N THR A 43 1.17 33.43 5.44
CA THR A 43 0.03 34.13 4.85
C THR A 43 -1.25 33.32 4.88
N GLY A 44 -1.18 32.00 5.09
CA GLY A 44 -2.30 31.09 4.98
C GLY A 44 -2.83 30.91 3.54
N ALA A 45 -2.18 31.52 2.55
CA ALA A 45 -2.57 31.41 1.16
C ALA A 45 -2.14 30.05 0.59
N SER A 46 -2.99 29.45 -0.27
CA SER A 46 -2.61 28.26 -1.01
C SER A 46 -1.48 28.61 -2.00
N VAL A 47 -0.33 27.98 -1.81
CA VAL A 47 0.86 28.15 -2.69
C VAL A 47 0.78 27.17 -3.84
N TYR A 48 0.23 25.98 -3.60
CA TYR A 48 0.17 24.91 -4.57
C TYR A 48 -1.04 24.01 -4.30
N ASP A 49 -2.00 24.03 -5.20
CA ASP A 49 -3.17 23.15 -5.20
C ASP A 49 -2.92 22.01 -6.18
N LEU A 50 -2.71 20.80 -5.63
CA LEU A 50 -2.53 19.60 -6.44
C LEU A 50 -3.87 19.03 -6.85
N PRO A 51 -4.01 18.53 -8.09
CA PRO A 51 -5.26 17.90 -8.52
C PRO A 51 -5.64 16.76 -7.57
N THR A 52 -6.92 16.69 -7.24
CA THR A 52 -7.46 15.65 -6.37
C THR A 52 -7.27 14.27 -7.00
N SER A 53 -6.51 13.40 -6.34
CA SER A 53 -6.32 12.01 -6.76
C SER A 53 -7.50 11.16 -6.33
N ILE A 54 -8.32 10.73 -7.28
CA ILE A 54 -9.47 9.85 -7.01
C ILE A 54 -8.94 8.43 -6.74
N LYS A 55 -9.29 7.84 -5.60
CA LYS A 55 -8.87 6.50 -5.19
C LYS A 55 -9.98 5.46 -5.36
N ASN A 56 -11.20 5.78 -4.99
CA ASN A 56 -12.40 4.94 -5.14
C ASN A 56 -12.17 3.46 -4.77
N TYR A 57 -11.56 3.22 -3.61
CA TYR A 57 -11.17 1.90 -3.15
C TYR A 57 -12.37 1.02 -2.81
N LYS A 58 -12.22 -0.30 -2.97
CA LYS A 58 -13.18 -1.31 -2.56
C LYS A 58 -12.85 -1.84 -1.16
N ASN A 59 -13.87 -2.29 -0.43
CA ASN A 59 -13.66 -3.00 0.83
C ASN A 59 -12.96 -4.33 0.58
N THR A 60 -12.13 -4.75 1.53
CA THR A 60 -11.29 -5.94 1.40
C THR A 60 -11.35 -6.81 2.64
N VAL A 61 -11.03 -8.08 2.42
CA VAL A 61 -10.85 -9.07 3.49
C VAL A 61 -9.38 -9.49 3.53
N ALA A 62 -8.82 -9.52 4.73
CA ALA A 62 -7.53 -10.14 4.99
C ALA A 62 -7.74 -11.37 5.88
N THR A 63 -7.20 -12.50 5.47
CA THR A 63 -7.34 -13.77 6.16
C THR A 63 -5.97 -14.30 6.54
N ARG A 64 -5.81 -14.75 7.77
CA ARG A 64 -4.56 -15.32 8.30
C ARG A 64 -4.85 -16.65 8.97
N ILE A 65 -4.01 -17.62 8.70
CA ILE A 65 -4.00 -18.90 9.40
C ILE A 65 -2.58 -19.22 9.83
N GLY A 66 -2.44 -19.72 11.03
CA GLY A 66 -1.15 -20.14 11.59
C GLY A 66 -1.29 -21.41 12.39
N VAL A 67 -0.26 -22.24 12.31
CA VAL A 67 -0.13 -23.48 13.07
C VAL A 67 1.21 -23.48 13.77
N GLN A 68 1.21 -23.85 15.04
CA GLN A 68 2.40 -24.04 15.85
C GLN A 68 2.44 -25.47 16.36
N TYR A 69 3.62 -26.08 16.30
CA TYR A 69 3.88 -27.42 16.79
C TYR A 69 5.07 -27.41 17.76
N HIS A 70 4.81 -27.84 18.99
CA HIS A 70 5.83 -28.06 20.00
C HIS A 70 6.43 -29.46 19.83
N ALA A 71 7.50 -29.57 19.04
CA ALA A 71 8.15 -30.85 18.77
C ALA A 71 8.74 -31.45 20.04
N CYS A 72 9.40 -30.62 20.86
CA CYS A 72 9.95 -30.98 22.17
C CYS A 72 10.09 -29.72 23.04
N LYS A 73 10.63 -29.85 24.25
CA LYS A 73 10.87 -28.72 25.17
C LYS A 73 11.85 -27.66 24.61
N PHE A 74 12.66 -28.06 23.65
CA PHE A 74 13.71 -27.22 23.06
C PHE A 74 13.32 -26.63 21.70
N VAL A 75 12.36 -27.21 20.97
CA VAL A 75 12.06 -26.85 19.59
C VAL A 75 10.56 -26.67 19.37
N THR A 76 10.21 -25.51 18.82
CA THR A 76 8.85 -25.20 18.37
C THR A 76 8.91 -24.77 16.90
N ALA A 77 8.13 -25.41 16.04
CA ALA A 77 7.97 -25.05 14.63
C ALA A 77 6.67 -24.29 14.40
N ARG A 78 6.67 -23.35 13.44
CA ARG A 78 5.50 -22.56 13.05
C ARG A 78 5.38 -22.51 11.55
N LEU A 79 4.14 -22.60 11.06
CA LEU A 79 3.80 -22.36 9.67
C LEU A 79 2.61 -21.40 9.63
N GLY A 80 2.58 -20.54 8.65
CA GLY A 80 1.48 -19.61 8.47
C GLY A 80 1.25 -19.25 7.02
N MET A 81 0.01 -18.88 6.73
CA MET A 81 -0.41 -18.33 5.45
C MET A 81 -1.26 -17.09 5.70
N TYR A 82 -1.10 -16.11 4.83
CA TYR A 82 -1.80 -14.85 4.90
C TYR A 82 -2.21 -14.43 3.50
N VAL A 83 -3.48 -14.06 3.33
CA VAL A 83 -4.03 -13.50 2.10
C VAL A 83 -4.58 -12.11 2.41
N ASP A 84 -4.14 -11.11 1.66
CA ASP A 84 -4.54 -9.72 1.79
C ASP A 84 -5.04 -9.19 0.45
N GLU A 85 -6.35 -8.97 0.34
CA GLU A 85 -6.94 -8.47 -0.88
C GLU A 85 -6.55 -7.02 -1.14
N SER A 86 -6.27 -6.71 -2.40
CA SER A 86 -6.02 -5.32 -2.82
C SER A 86 -7.30 -4.50 -2.81
N PRO A 87 -7.32 -3.33 -2.16
CA PRO A 87 -8.43 -2.40 -2.22
C PRO A 87 -8.51 -1.63 -3.55
N VAL A 88 -7.41 -1.58 -4.30
CA VAL A 88 -7.29 -0.79 -5.53
C VAL A 88 -7.98 -1.51 -6.67
N ARG A 89 -8.86 -0.81 -7.39
CA ARG A 89 -9.47 -1.30 -8.62
C ARG A 89 -8.49 -1.15 -9.79
N SER A 90 -8.63 -1.97 -10.81
CA SER A 90 -7.73 -1.95 -11.99
C SER A 90 -7.69 -0.58 -12.68
N ASP A 91 -8.83 0.14 -12.69
CA ASP A 91 -8.98 1.47 -13.29
C ASP A 91 -8.27 2.59 -12.50
N PHE A 92 -7.82 2.30 -11.27
CA PHE A 92 -7.13 3.23 -10.38
C PHE A 92 -5.75 2.72 -9.96
N LEU A 93 -5.27 1.66 -10.59
CA LEU A 93 -3.96 1.09 -10.29
C LEU A 93 -2.88 1.96 -10.96
N ASN A 94 -2.07 2.61 -10.14
CA ASN A 94 -1.01 3.51 -10.59
C ASN A 94 0.35 3.13 -10.00
N PRO A 95 1.46 3.64 -10.57
CA PRO A 95 2.81 3.35 -10.07
C PRO A 95 3.07 3.89 -8.66
N GLU A 96 2.35 4.93 -8.23
CA GLU A 96 2.49 5.53 -6.90
C GLU A 96 2.03 4.58 -5.80
N THR A 97 0.94 3.85 -6.06
CA THR A 97 0.38 2.88 -5.10
C THR A 97 0.04 1.55 -5.80
N PRO A 98 1.04 0.79 -6.25
CA PRO A 98 0.81 -0.47 -6.96
C PRO A 98 0.37 -1.55 -5.95
N SER A 99 -0.90 -1.53 -5.59
CA SER A 99 -1.46 -2.48 -4.64
C SER A 99 -2.00 -3.71 -5.37
N MET A 100 -1.54 -4.88 -4.96
CA MET A 100 -1.96 -6.18 -5.47
C MET A 100 -2.47 -7.05 -4.33
N THR A 101 -3.34 -8.00 -4.65
CA THR A 101 -3.70 -9.06 -3.70
C THR A 101 -2.46 -9.88 -3.39
N LYS A 102 -2.08 -9.92 -2.11
CA LYS A 102 -0.85 -10.57 -1.64
C LYS A 102 -1.17 -11.92 -1.01
N VAL A 103 -0.37 -12.90 -1.35
CA VAL A 103 -0.34 -14.19 -0.66
C VAL A 103 1.03 -14.33 -0.01
N SER A 104 1.05 -14.61 1.27
CA SER A 104 2.29 -14.77 2.04
C SER A 104 2.32 -16.14 2.69
N TYR A 105 3.45 -16.81 2.56
CA TYR A 105 3.75 -18.06 3.23
C TYR A 105 4.84 -17.79 4.25
N THR A 106 4.66 -18.26 5.48
CA THR A 106 5.63 -18.04 6.55
C THR A 106 6.01 -19.33 7.22
N ALA A 107 7.28 -19.46 7.57
CA ALA A 107 7.81 -20.56 8.36
C ALA A 107 8.68 -20.00 9.48
N GLY A 108 8.67 -20.64 10.63
CA GLY A 108 9.47 -20.21 11.76
C GLY A 108 9.86 -21.37 12.67
N VAL A 109 11.01 -21.23 13.32
CA VAL A 109 11.49 -22.18 14.32
C VAL A 109 12.00 -21.40 15.54
N THR A 110 11.56 -21.82 16.72
CA THR A 110 12.13 -21.38 17.99
C THR A 110 12.97 -22.51 18.57
N ILE A 111 14.20 -22.18 18.95
CA ILE A 111 15.12 -23.08 19.65
C ILE A 111 15.39 -22.51 21.04
N ASN A 112 15.15 -23.30 22.08
CA ASN A 112 15.37 -22.96 23.48
C ASN A 112 16.58 -23.78 24.01
N PRO A 113 17.84 -23.33 23.82
CA PRO A 113 19.00 -24.07 24.27
C PRO A 113 19.07 -24.25 25.79
N CYS A 114 18.54 -23.28 26.53
CA CYS A 114 18.39 -23.33 27.97
C CYS A 114 17.14 -22.58 28.43
N LYS A 115 16.81 -22.62 29.73
CA LYS A 115 15.57 -22.02 30.27
C LYS A 115 15.49 -20.50 30.08
N ASN A 116 16.65 -19.85 29.96
CA ASN A 116 16.77 -18.39 29.93
C ASN A 116 17.02 -17.82 28.54
N VAL A 117 17.22 -18.65 27.51
CA VAL A 117 17.55 -18.21 26.17
C VAL A 117 16.62 -18.86 25.15
N SER A 118 16.08 -18.05 24.27
CA SER A 118 15.27 -18.49 23.12
C SER A 118 15.77 -17.81 21.84
N ILE A 119 16.00 -18.58 20.80
CA ILE A 119 16.43 -18.11 19.49
C ILE A 119 15.29 -18.40 18.51
N ASP A 120 14.80 -17.36 17.85
CA ASP A 120 13.75 -17.42 16.87
C ASP A 120 14.32 -17.17 15.47
N LEU A 121 14.03 -18.06 14.54
CA LEU A 121 14.32 -17.91 13.13
C LEU A 121 13.01 -17.87 12.38
N ALA A 122 12.84 -16.91 11.48
CA ALA A 122 11.63 -16.81 10.66
C ALA A 122 11.98 -16.50 9.21
N TYR A 123 11.19 -17.07 8.32
CA TYR A 123 11.23 -16.86 6.89
C TYR A 123 9.83 -16.57 6.37
N GLY A 124 9.72 -15.63 5.45
CA GLY A 124 8.48 -15.32 4.76
C GLY A 124 8.71 -15.16 3.26
N TYR A 125 7.81 -15.72 2.47
CA TYR A 125 7.71 -15.48 1.05
C TYR A 125 6.38 -14.81 0.74
N ILE A 126 6.44 -13.63 0.10
CA ILE A 126 5.29 -12.82 -0.27
C ILE A 126 5.24 -12.78 -1.79
N THR A 127 4.08 -13.07 -2.36
CA THR A 127 3.85 -12.98 -3.80
C THR A 127 2.48 -12.35 -4.08
N SER A 128 2.30 -11.83 -5.28
CA SER A 128 0.97 -11.42 -5.76
C SER A 128 0.14 -12.65 -6.11
N ALA A 129 -1.16 -12.62 -5.82
CA ALA A 129 -2.11 -13.67 -6.23
C ALA A 129 -2.22 -13.72 -7.76
N ASP A 130 -2.21 -12.54 -8.40
CA ASP A 130 -2.12 -12.43 -9.85
C ASP A 130 -0.65 -12.22 -10.22
N PRO A 131 -0.03 -13.11 -11.02
CA PRO A 131 1.38 -13.01 -11.42
C PRO A 131 1.67 -11.70 -12.14
N GLU A 132 0.72 -11.24 -12.96
CA GLU A 132 0.77 -9.95 -13.66
C GLU A 132 -0.59 -9.27 -13.57
N ARG A 133 -0.69 -8.27 -12.71
CA ARG A 133 -1.89 -7.45 -12.63
C ARG A 133 -1.78 -6.27 -13.58
N THR A 134 -2.62 -6.23 -14.58
CA THR A 134 -2.75 -5.10 -15.49
C THR A 134 -3.60 -4.01 -14.87
N GLY A 135 -3.11 -2.79 -14.90
CA GLY A 135 -3.83 -1.61 -14.46
C GLY A 135 -3.77 -0.52 -15.52
N SER A 136 -4.81 0.30 -15.58
CA SER A 136 -4.86 1.51 -16.39
C SER A 136 -5.46 2.62 -15.53
N CYS A 137 -4.80 3.75 -15.48
CA CYS A 137 -5.28 4.94 -14.77
C CYS A 137 -4.84 6.20 -15.49
N ASP A 138 -5.48 7.30 -15.16
CA ASP A 138 -4.98 8.61 -15.55
C ASP A 138 -3.87 9.04 -14.60
N TYR A 139 -2.73 9.40 -15.15
CA TYR A 139 -1.56 9.87 -14.43
C TYR A 139 -1.33 11.34 -14.69
N TYR A 140 -1.19 12.13 -13.62
CA TYR A 140 -0.83 13.54 -13.73
C TYR A 140 0.68 13.71 -13.86
N ASN A 141 1.12 14.18 -15.03
CA ASN A 141 2.53 14.41 -15.32
C ASN A 141 2.90 15.87 -15.05
N SER A 142 3.54 16.14 -13.92
CA SER A 142 3.94 17.48 -13.51
C SER A 142 4.98 18.15 -14.45
N LEU A 143 5.81 17.37 -15.14
CA LEU A 143 6.76 17.89 -16.11
C LEU A 143 6.05 18.37 -17.36
N THR A 144 5.09 17.59 -17.86
CA THR A 144 4.23 17.99 -19.00
C THR A 144 3.45 19.24 -18.64
N TYR A 145 2.88 19.30 -17.44
CA TYR A 145 2.19 20.51 -16.96
C TYR A 145 3.09 21.75 -17.05
N LYS A 146 4.28 21.69 -16.45
CA LYS A 146 5.22 22.83 -16.45
C LYS A 146 5.62 23.27 -17.86
N ALA A 147 5.91 22.31 -18.73
CA ALA A 147 6.30 22.60 -20.12
C ALA A 147 5.15 23.25 -20.90
N VAL A 148 3.95 22.68 -20.83
CA VAL A 148 2.76 23.19 -21.53
C VAL A 148 2.35 24.55 -20.97
N TYR A 149 2.37 24.73 -19.64
CA TYR A 149 2.06 26.01 -19.00
C TYR A 149 2.99 27.11 -19.49
N ALA A 150 4.32 26.90 -19.44
CA ALA A 150 5.32 27.89 -19.85
C ALA A 150 5.14 28.26 -21.32
N GLN A 151 4.96 27.27 -22.21
CA GLN A 151 4.75 27.48 -23.63
C GLN A 151 3.46 28.24 -23.90
N THR A 152 2.34 27.81 -23.34
CA THR A 152 1.02 28.42 -23.57
C THR A 152 0.98 29.85 -23.03
N TYR A 153 1.47 30.06 -21.80
CA TYR A 153 1.54 31.38 -21.21
C TYR A 153 2.35 32.35 -22.06
N GLY A 154 3.55 31.93 -22.51
CA GLY A 154 4.40 32.74 -23.41
C GLY A 154 3.71 33.10 -24.72
N GLN A 155 3.00 32.14 -25.34
CA GLN A 155 2.26 32.40 -26.58
C GLN A 155 1.12 33.40 -26.39
N LEU A 156 0.35 33.26 -25.29
CA LEU A 156 -0.79 34.14 -24.99
C LEU A 156 -0.34 35.58 -24.70
N ILE A 157 0.75 35.75 -23.97
CA ILE A 157 1.34 37.07 -23.70
C ILE A 157 1.87 37.68 -25.00
N ALA A 158 2.56 36.92 -25.83
CA ALA A 158 3.05 37.39 -27.12
C ALA A 158 1.90 37.78 -28.08
N GLY A 159 0.72 37.11 -27.91
CA GLY A 159 -0.53 37.45 -28.61
C GLY A 159 -1.27 38.67 -28.08
N GLY A 160 -0.75 39.34 -27.04
CA GLY A 160 -1.34 40.54 -26.44
C GLY A 160 -2.45 40.30 -25.42
N MET A 161 -2.60 39.05 -24.90
CA MET A 161 -3.57 38.75 -23.86
C MET A 161 -3.16 39.37 -22.52
N ALA A 162 -4.15 39.83 -21.74
CA ALA A 162 -3.90 40.32 -20.39
C ALA A 162 -3.29 39.22 -19.48
N PRO A 163 -2.25 39.52 -18.68
CA PRO A 163 -1.48 38.53 -17.92
C PRO A 163 -2.33 37.62 -17.03
N GLU A 164 -3.37 38.12 -16.39
CA GLU A 164 -4.24 37.33 -15.53
C GLU A 164 -5.10 36.34 -16.33
N GLN A 165 -5.63 36.76 -17.48
CA GLN A 165 -6.37 35.87 -18.38
C GLN A 165 -5.46 34.80 -19.00
N ALA A 166 -4.25 35.19 -19.41
CA ALA A 166 -3.24 34.29 -19.93
C ALA A 166 -2.84 33.20 -18.91
N LYS A 167 -2.69 33.57 -17.63
CA LYS A 167 -2.44 32.60 -16.55
C LYS A 167 -3.55 31.57 -16.44
N ILE A 168 -4.81 32.02 -16.32
CA ILE A 168 -5.96 31.14 -16.16
C ILE A 168 -6.04 30.17 -17.35
N GLN A 169 -5.94 30.67 -18.57
CA GLN A 169 -6.03 29.84 -19.76
C GLN A 169 -4.84 28.87 -19.90
N ALA A 170 -3.63 29.31 -19.55
CA ALA A 170 -2.44 28.45 -19.56
C ALA A 170 -2.57 27.34 -18.51
N HIS A 171 -3.10 27.63 -17.31
CA HIS A 171 -3.37 26.62 -16.28
C HIS A 171 -4.36 25.58 -16.76
N THR A 172 -5.48 25.99 -17.33
CA THR A 172 -6.51 25.05 -17.84
C THR A 172 -5.93 24.13 -18.91
N THR A 173 -5.26 24.72 -19.91
CA THR A 173 -4.64 23.94 -21.00
C THR A 173 -3.55 23.00 -20.50
N ALA A 174 -2.75 23.44 -19.53
CA ALA A 174 -1.67 22.64 -18.97
C ALA A 174 -2.22 21.47 -18.14
N ASN A 175 -3.27 21.68 -17.36
CA ASN A 175 -3.93 20.63 -16.59
C ASN A 175 -4.52 19.56 -17.51
N ASP A 176 -5.24 19.93 -18.54
CA ASP A 176 -5.86 18.98 -19.49
C ASP A 176 -4.80 18.11 -20.18
N LYS A 177 -3.67 18.70 -20.56
CA LYS A 177 -2.58 17.98 -21.25
C LYS A 177 -1.66 17.22 -20.29
N ALA A 178 -1.64 17.57 -19.00
CA ALA A 178 -0.86 16.88 -17.99
C ALA A 178 -1.48 15.54 -17.58
N ILE A 179 -2.78 15.37 -17.77
CA ILE A 179 -3.47 14.10 -17.54
C ILE A 179 -3.19 13.20 -18.74
N GLN A 180 -2.48 12.11 -18.49
CA GLN A 180 -2.11 11.14 -19.52
C GLN A 180 -2.54 9.73 -19.09
N PRO A 181 -3.06 8.92 -20.02
CA PRO A 181 -3.34 7.53 -19.73
C PRO A 181 -2.05 6.78 -19.44
N PHE A 182 -2.02 6.06 -18.36
CA PHE A 182 -0.91 5.21 -17.95
C PHE A 182 -1.42 3.77 -17.76
N SER A 183 -0.83 2.83 -18.45
CA SER A 183 -1.10 1.41 -18.30
C SER A 183 0.19 0.65 -18.03
N GLY A 184 0.11 -0.37 -17.21
CA GLY A 184 1.28 -1.19 -16.87
C GLY A 184 0.89 -2.52 -16.24
N ASN A 185 1.84 -3.46 -16.28
CA ASN A 185 1.74 -4.73 -15.58
C ASN A 185 2.55 -4.66 -14.29
N TYR A 186 1.96 -5.12 -13.22
CA TYR A 186 2.55 -5.09 -11.88
C TYR A 186 2.67 -6.51 -11.34
N SER A 187 3.83 -6.83 -10.81
CA SER A 187 4.10 -8.08 -10.11
C SER A 187 4.80 -7.81 -8.79
N LEU A 188 4.63 -8.68 -7.82
CA LEU A 188 5.28 -8.59 -6.51
C LEU A 188 5.83 -9.95 -6.11
N SER A 189 7.10 -9.98 -5.73
CA SER A 189 7.75 -11.12 -5.07
C SER A 189 8.76 -10.59 -4.06
N ALA A 190 8.69 -11.09 -2.83
CA ALA A 190 9.62 -10.69 -1.77
C ALA A 190 9.93 -11.84 -0.83
N HIS A 191 11.18 -11.89 -0.37
CA HIS A 191 11.65 -12.80 0.65
C HIS A 191 12.04 -12.03 1.91
N THR A 192 11.60 -12.49 3.06
CA THR A 192 11.91 -11.88 4.35
C THR A 192 12.57 -12.91 5.26
N PHE A 193 13.59 -12.47 5.98
CA PHE A 193 14.31 -13.28 6.99
C PHE A 193 14.36 -12.48 8.29
N ALA A 194 14.10 -13.14 9.40
CA ALA A 194 14.21 -12.53 10.71
C ALA A 194 14.89 -13.49 11.70
N ILE A 195 15.72 -12.92 12.57
CA ILE A 195 16.37 -13.61 13.68
C ILE A 195 16.06 -12.82 14.95
N GLY A 196 15.56 -13.51 15.97
CA GLY A 196 15.28 -12.95 17.29
C GLY A 196 16.02 -13.72 18.38
N VAL A 197 16.49 -13.01 19.40
CA VAL A 197 17.05 -13.62 20.62
C VAL A 197 16.32 -13.04 21.82
N ASN A 198 15.73 -13.91 22.62
CA ASN A 198 15.04 -13.52 23.85
C ASN A 198 15.81 -14.05 25.06
N LEU A 199 16.11 -13.16 25.98
CA LEU A 199 16.78 -13.47 27.24
C LEU A 199 15.77 -13.26 28.39
N LYS A 200 15.65 -14.26 29.27
CA LYS A 200 14.82 -14.18 30.49
C LYS A 200 15.76 -14.10 31.68
N PHE A 201 15.63 -13.08 32.47
CA PHE A 201 16.35 -12.86 33.71
C PHE A 201 15.54 -13.27 34.91
#